data_1b459240d1b76e956b9a011d529bafab
#
_entry.id   1b459240d1b76e956b9a011d529bafab
#
_cell.length_a   1.000
_cell.length_b   1.000
_cell.length_c   1.000
_cell.angle_alpha   90.00
_cell.angle_beta   90.00
_cell.angle_gamma   90.00
#
_symmetry.space_group_name_H-M   'P 1'
#
loop_
_entity.id
_entity.type
_entity.pdbx_description
1 polymer ?
#
loop_
_entity_poly.entity_id
_entity_poly.type
_entity_poly.pdbx_seq_one_letter_code
_entity_poly.pdbx_strand_id
1 'polypeptide(L)'
;MSESPSENKIIRKKAMDYLSRREHSRYELYKKISTHNFDKDLINQELDLLIRDGLLSDERFVEAFIHSRKKNGKGPLKISAELQQRGADESLINKYIEEIENSEWLDSAKQVVEKKLGNNQQLDYDNQLKMMKFLNNRGFTIDQVKLTIKKLKRDEEVG
;
A
#
# COMPACT_ATOMS: atom_id res chain seq x y z
N MET A 1 20.23 13.66 -41.04
CA MET A 1 20.23 12.41 -40.28
C MET A 1 19.73 12.64 -38.87
N SER A 2 18.65 12.03 -38.52
CA SER A 2 18.18 12.07 -37.14
C SER A 2 18.99 11.04 -36.36
N GLU A 3 19.68 11.47 -35.33
CA GLU A 3 20.35 10.56 -34.41
C GLU A 3 19.32 9.79 -33.59
N SER A 4 19.57 8.51 -33.36
CA SER A 4 18.74 7.72 -32.46
C SER A 4 18.86 8.31 -31.05
N PRO A 5 17.76 8.37 -30.26
CA PRO A 5 17.84 8.82 -28.89
C PRO A 5 18.87 7.96 -28.13
N SER A 6 19.64 8.60 -27.27
CA SER A 6 20.56 7.88 -26.40
C SER A 6 19.79 6.94 -25.48
N GLU A 7 20.43 5.84 -25.06
CA GLU A 7 19.83 4.83 -24.21
C GLU A 7 19.30 5.45 -22.90
N ASN A 8 20.08 6.36 -22.29
CA ASN A 8 19.67 7.03 -21.06
C ASN A 8 18.39 7.88 -21.24
N LYS A 9 18.19 8.51 -22.40
CA LYS A 9 16.98 9.27 -22.68
C LYS A 9 15.76 8.33 -22.82
N ILE A 10 15.94 7.18 -23.43
CA ILE A 10 14.89 6.16 -23.57
C ILE A 10 14.49 5.63 -22.18
N ILE A 11 15.48 5.34 -21.34
CA ILE A 11 15.26 4.88 -19.95
C ILE A 11 14.45 5.93 -19.19
N ARG A 12 14.88 7.20 -19.25
CA ARG A 12 14.20 8.29 -18.56
C ARG A 12 12.75 8.43 -19.01
N LYS A 13 12.52 8.35 -20.31
CA LYS A 13 11.16 8.44 -20.86
C LYS A 13 10.28 7.32 -20.34
N LYS A 14 10.78 6.09 -20.30
CA LYS A 14 10.03 4.95 -19.76
C LYS A 14 9.72 5.14 -18.29
N ALA A 15 10.68 5.60 -17.51
CA ALA A 15 10.47 5.86 -16.09
C ALA A 15 9.40 6.94 -15.88
N MET A 16 9.48 8.02 -16.64
CA MET A 16 8.51 9.11 -16.56
C MET A 16 7.11 8.66 -16.97
N ASP A 17 6.99 7.79 -17.97
CA ASP A 17 5.70 7.22 -18.37
C ASP A 17 5.08 6.41 -17.22
N TYR A 18 5.86 5.60 -16.52
CA TYR A 18 5.38 4.85 -15.35
C TYR A 18 4.96 5.82 -14.22
N LEU A 19 5.81 6.80 -13.93
CA LEU A 19 5.56 7.75 -12.85
C LEU A 19 4.35 8.66 -13.13
N SER A 20 4.02 8.89 -14.41
CA SER A 20 2.83 9.66 -14.77
C SER A 20 1.52 8.96 -14.39
N ARG A 21 1.56 7.64 -14.23
CA ARG A 21 0.37 6.83 -13.89
C ARG A 21 0.18 6.71 -12.38
N ARG A 22 1.26 6.58 -11.63
CA ARG A 22 1.26 6.52 -10.17
C ARG A 22 2.67 6.69 -9.64
N GLU A 23 2.78 6.88 -8.34
CA GLU A 23 4.08 6.81 -7.68
C GLU A 23 4.60 5.36 -7.75
N HIS A 24 5.91 5.23 -7.88
CA HIS A 24 6.62 3.94 -7.89
C HIS A 24 7.78 4.02 -6.92
N SER A 25 8.16 2.88 -6.34
CA SER A 25 9.44 2.79 -5.65
C SER A 25 10.57 2.72 -6.67
N ARG A 26 11.78 3.08 -6.23
CA ARG A 26 12.97 2.93 -7.07
C ARG A 26 13.15 1.47 -7.51
N TYR A 27 12.94 0.55 -6.58
CA TYR A 27 13.04 -0.89 -6.84
C TYR A 27 12.06 -1.34 -7.91
N GLU A 28 10.79 -0.90 -7.82
CA GLU A 28 9.78 -1.23 -8.82
C GLU A 28 10.18 -0.74 -10.22
N LEU A 29 10.62 0.51 -10.31
CA LEU A 29 11.04 1.08 -11.59
C LEU A 29 12.24 0.34 -12.15
N TYR A 30 13.23 0.04 -11.31
CA TYR A 30 14.37 -0.73 -11.73
C TYR A 30 13.96 -2.07 -12.34
N LYS A 31 13.07 -2.79 -11.64
CA LYS A 31 12.59 -4.10 -12.12
C LYS A 31 11.84 -3.98 -13.44
N LYS A 32 10.95 -3.01 -13.56
CA LYS A 32 10.16 -2.81 -14.78
C LYS A 32 11.03 -2.43 -15.98
N ILE A 33 11.97 -1.53 -15.77
CA ILE A 33 12.85 -1.05 -16.85
C ILE A 33 13.87 -2.12 -17.22
N SER A 34 14.36 -2.90 -16.25
CA SER A 34 15.35 -3.94 -16.51
C SER A 34 14.83 -5.13 -17.33
N THR A 35 13.50 -5.23 -17.52
CA THR A 35 12.92 -6.21 -18.45
C THR A 35 13.24 -5.88 -19.90
N HIS A 36 13.57 -4.63 -20.18
CA HIS A 36 14.08 -4.20 -21.48
C HIS A 36 15.60 -4.28 -21.44
N ASN A 37 16.22 -4.67 -22.48
CA ASN A 37 17.66 -4.99 -22.51
C ASN A 37 18.56 -3.75 -22.46
N PHE A 38 18.44 -2.95 -21.40
CA PHE A 38 19.27 -1.76 -21.17
C PHE A 38 20.46 -2.07 -20.27
N ASP A 39 21.51 -1.25 -20.38
CA ASP A 39 22.64 -1.28 -19.45
C ASP A 39 22.18 -0.94 -18.05
N LYS A 40 22.47 -1.82 -17.08
CA LYS A 40 22.02 -1.68 -15.68
C LYS A 40 22.60 -0.43 -15.03
N ASP A 41 23.85 -0.08 -15.36
CA ASP A 41 24.48 1.13 -14.81
C ASP A 41 23.75 2.39 -15.28
N LEU A 42 23.32 2.42 -16.53
CA LEU A 42 22.54 3.54 -17.07
C LEU A 42 21.18 3.64 -16.42
N ILE A 43 20.52 2.49 -16.16
CA ILE A 43 19.23 2.48 -15.43
C ILE A 43 19.43 3.12 -14.06
N ASN A 44 20.43 2.67 -13.32
CA ASN A 44 20.70 3.19 -11.97
C ASN A 44 21.03 4.67 -11.98
N GLN A 45 21.83 5.13 -12.95
CA GLN A 45 22.15 6.56 -13.10
C GLN A 45 20.91 7.40 -13.33
N GLU A 46 20.04 6.96 -14.23
CA GLU A 46 18.80 7.73 -14.53
C GLU A 46 17.84 7.75 -13.35
N LEU A 47 17.70 6.62 -12.63
CA LEU A 47 16.86 6.59 -11.43
C LEU A 47 17.41 7.52 -10.34
N ASP A 48 18.71 7.55 -10.15
CA ASP A 48 19.35 8.46 -9.18
C ASP A 48 19.13 9.93 -9.56
N LEU A 49 19.19 10.26 -10.85
CA LEU A 49 18.90 11.60 -11.34
C LEU A 49 17.43 11.98 -11.11
N LEU A 50 16.51 11.05 -11.33
CA LEU A 50 15.09 11.29 -11.06
C LEU A 50 14.83 11.55 -9.58
N ILE A 51 15.53 10.82 -8.70
CA ILE A 51 15.44 11.05 -7.26
C ILE A 51 15.95 12.47 -6.91
N ARG A 52 17.11 12.82 -7.45
CA ARG A 52 17.71 14.15 -7.23
C ARG A 52 16.77 15.26 -7.68
N ASP A 53 16.09 15.07 -8.80
CA ASP A 53 15.16 16.07 -9.36
C ASP A 53 13.78 16.05 -8.70
N GLY A 54 13.58 15.17 -7.70
CA GLY A 54 12.32 15.08 -6.97
C GLY A 54 11.19 14.38 -7.73
N LEU A 55 11.49 13.75 -8.85
CA LEU A 55 10.49 13.08 -9.69
C LEU A 55 10.22 11.64 -9.24
N LEU A 56 11.17 11.03 -8.57
CA LEU A 56 11.05 9.68 -7.99
C LEU A 56 11.31 9.77 -6.50
N SER A 57 10.40 9.23 -5.69
CA SER A 57 10.50 9.28 -4.23
C SER A 57 9.86 8.05 -3.63
N ASP A 58 10.67 7.23 -2.94
CA ASP A 58 10.15 6.09 -2.18
C ASP A 58 9.21 6.54 -1.07
N GLU A 59 9.47 7.69 -0.46
CA GLU A 59 8.63 8.25 0.59
C GLU A 59 7.22 8.55 0.08
N ARG A 60 7.13 9.26 -1.06
CA ARG A 60 5.82 9.53 -1.67
C ARG A 60 5.12 8.24 -2.10
N PHE A 61 5.89 7.27 -2.60
CA PHE A 61 5.34 5.96 -2.96
C PHE A 61 4.71 5.27 -1.75
N VAL A 62 5.44 5.23 -0.63
CA VAL A 62 4.95 4.61 0.61
C VAL A 62 3.67 5.28 1.09
N GLU A 63 3.65 6.62 1.16
CA GLU A 63 2.47 7.37 1.58
C GLU A 63 1.26 7.09 0.69
N ALA A 64 1.45 7.16 -0.62
CA ALA A 64 0.36 6.95 -1.58
C ALA A 64 -0.15 5.51 -1.52
N PHE A 65 0.75 4.55 -1.38
CA PHE A 65 0.40 3.13 -1.31
C PHE A 65 -0.43 2.82 -0.06
N ILE A 66 0.01 3.31 1.10
CA ILE A 66 -0.70 3.12 2.36
C ILE A 66 -2.11 3.71 2.26
N HIS A 67 -2.21 4.94 1.77
CA HIS A 67 -3.50 5.63 1.62
C HIS A 67 -4.45 4.82 0.73
N SER A 68 -3.97 4.36 -0.42
CA SER A 68 -4.76 3.60 -1.38
C SER A 68 -5.22 2.25 -0.80
N ARG A 69 -4.32 1.52 -0.17
CA ARG A 69 -4.64 0.20 0.39
C ARG A 69 -5.56 0.29 1.60
N LYS A 70 -5.34 1.29 2.45
CA LYS A 70 -6.22 1.56 3.60
C LYS A 70 -7.63 1.87 3.12
N LYS A 71 -7.77 2.69 2.09
CA LYS A 71 -9.05 3.02 1.47
C LYS A 71 -9.75 1.77 0.93
N ASN A 72 -8.98 0.79 0.45
CA ASN A 72 -9.51 -0.49 -0.04
C ASN A 72 -9.75 -1.51 1.07
N GLY A 73 -9.63 -1.12 2.33
CA GLY A 73 -9.95 -1.98 3.46
C GLY A 73 -8.85 -2.92 3.89
N LYS A 74 -7.60 -2.64 3.53
CA LYS A 74 -6.45 -3.43 3.98
C LYS A 74 -5.96 -2.93 5.33
N GLY A 75 -5.49 -3.84 6.17
CA GLY A 75 -4.90 -3.49 7.47
C GLY A 75 -3.39 -3.28 7.41
N PRO A 76 -2.80 -2.81 8.52
CA PRO A 76 -1.39 -2.42 8.54
C PRO A 76 -0.41 -3.55 8.25
N LEU A 77 -0.71 -4.77 8.69
CA LEU A 77 0.22 -5.91 8.49
C LEU A 77 0.33 -6.27 7.02
N LYS A 78 -0.79 -6.31 6.31
CA LYS A 78 -0.82 -6.64 4.89
C LYS A 78 -0.18 -5.53 4.06
N ILE A 79 -0.47 -4.28 4.38
CA ILE A 79 0.12 -3.13 3.69
C ILE A 79 1.64 -3.14 3.86
N SER A 80 2.12 -3.37 5.09
CA SER A 80 3.56 -3.45 5.36
C SER A 80 4.24 -4.56 4.56
N ALA A 81 3.62 -5.74 4.50
CA ALA A 81 4.17 -6.86 3.76
C ALA A 81 4.23 -6.57 2.25
N GLU A 82 3.18 -5.98 1.70
CA GLU A 82 3.15 -5.60 0.29
C GLU A 82 4.21 -4.56 -0.04
N LEU A 83 4.42 -3.57 0.85
CA LEU A 83 5.45 -2.53 0.66
C LEU A 83 6.86 -3.11 0.70
N GLN A 84 7.11 -4.08 1.59
CA GLN A 84 8.40 -4.77 1.64
C GLN A 84 8.69 -5.50 0.33
N GLN A 85 7.69 -6.16 -0.23
CA GLN A 85 7.81 -6.86 -1.52
C GLN A 85 8.12 -5.89 -2.67
N ARG A 86 7.67 -4.65 -2.55
CA ARG A 86 7.92 -3.60 -3.55
C ARG A 86 9.21 -2.82 -3.29
N GLY A 87 10.01 -3.28 -2.35
CA GLY A 87 11.34 -2.75 -2.11
C GLY A 87 11.41 -1.50 -1.26
N ALA A 88 10.35 -1.15 -0.55
CA ALA A 88 10.38 -0.03 0.39
C ALA A 88 11.17 -0.40 1.64
N ASP A 89 11.91 0.57 2.17
CA ASP A 89 12.70 0.39 3.38
C ASP A 89 11.79 0.22 4.61
N GLU A 90 12.13 -0.74 5.47
CA GLU A 90 11.36 -1.06 6.66
C GLU A 90 11.16 0.16 7.58
N SER A 91 12.22 0.96 7.78
CA SER A 91 12.12 2.14 8.62
C SER A 91 11.14 3.16 8.07
N LEU A 92 11.08 3.30 6.76
CA LEU A 92 10.15 4.21 6.08
C LEU A 92 8.71 3.70 6.19
N ILE A 93 8.51 2.40 6.02
CA ILE A 93 7.19 1.77 6.18
C ILE A 93 6.69 2.00 7.60
N ASN A 94 7.51 1.69 8.60
CA ASN A 94 7.15 1.81 10.01
C ASN A 94 6.80 3.25 10.37
N LYS A 95 7.58 4.21 9.88
CA LYS A 95 7.33 5.64 10.12
C LYS A 95 5.90 6.03 9.70
N TYR A 96 5.50 5.68 8.50
CA TYR A 96 4.19 6.09 7.98
C TYR A 96 3.03 5.26 8.51
N ILE A 97 3.25 3.99 8.78
CA ILE A 97 2.23 3.15 9.43
C ILE A 97 1.95 3.65 10.85
N GLU A 98 3.00 3.96 11.61
CA GLU A 98 2.87 4.43 13.00
C GLU A 98 2.24 5.82 13.11
N GLU A 99 2.33 6.66 12.08
CA GLU A 99 1.68 7.96 12.05
C GLU A 99 0.15 7.85 12.00
N ILE A 100 -0.37 6.72 11.53
CA ILE A 100 -1.82 6.49 11.47
C ILE A 100 -2.30 6.07 12.85
N GLU A 101 -3.26 6.80 13.39
CA GLU A 101 -3.81 6.50 14.71
C GLU A 101 -4.59 5.18 14.67
N ASN A 102 -4.55 4.44 15.78
CA ASN A 102 -5.24 3.16 15.88
C ASN A 102 -6.76 3.33 15.64
N SER A 103 -7.34 4.46 16.06
CA SER A 103 -8.75 4.77 15.80
C SER A 103 -9.09 4.76 14.31
N GLU A 104 -8.18 5.23 13.46
CA GLU A 104 -8.38 5.20 12.01
C GLU A 104 -8.39 3.77 11.46
N TRP A 105 -7.51 2.91 12.00
CA TRP A 105 -7.50 1.51 11.62
C TRP A 105 -8.79 0.80 12.05
N LEU A 106 -9.28 1.12 13.26
CA LEU A 106 -10.52 0.56 13.77
C LEU A 106 -11.73 1.00 12.94
N ASP A 107 -11.77 2.27 12.52
CA ASP A 107 -12.82 2.77 11.64
C ASP A 107 -12.81 2.05 10.28
N SER A 108 -11.63 1.84 9.72
CA SER A 108 -11.48 1.09 8.47
C SER A 108 -11.97 -0.35 8.63
N ALA A 109 -11.58 -1.02 9.71
CA ALA A 109 -12.00 -2.39 10.00
C ALA A 109 -13.50 -2.48 10.18
N LYS A 110 -14.11 -1.51 10.88
CA LYS A 110 -15.56 -1.43 11.07
C LYS A 110 -16.28 -1.34 9.73
N GLN A 111 -15.84 -0.46 8.85
CA GLN A 111 -16.42 -0.31 7.51
C GLN A 111 -16.34 -1.58 6.69
N VAL A 112 -15.21 -2.29 6.78
CA VAL A 112 -14.99 -3.56 6.09
C VAL A 112 -16.01 -4.61 6.55
N VAL A 113 -16.23 -4.71 7.87
CA VAL A 113 -17.18 -5.66 8.44
C VAL A 113 -18.62 -5.28 8.04
N GLU A 114 -19.00 -4.02 8.17
CA GLU A 114 -20.36 -3.56 7.84
C GLU A 114 -20.68 -3.83 6.37
N LYS A 115 -19.73 -3.59 5.49
CA LYS A 115 -19.90 -3.85 4.06
C LYS A 115 -20.04 -5.35 3.77
N LYS A 116 -19.28 -6.19 4.49
CA LYS A 116 -19.32 -7.64 4.29
C LYS A 116 -20.58 -8.27 4.84
N LEU A 117 -21.04 -7.83 6.00
CA LEU A 117 -22.25 -8.37 6.63
C LEU A 117 -23.54 -7.91 5.95
N GLY A 118 -23.55 -6.68 5.41
CA GLY A 118 -24.79 -6.09 4.90
C GLY A 118 -25.71 -5.61 6.04
N ASN A 119 -26.83 -5.01 5.67
CA ASN A 119 -27.68 -4.30 6.62
C ASN A 119 -28.53 -5.20 7.50
N ASN A 120 -28.69 -6.50 7.18
CA ASN A 120 -29.65 -7.39 7.81
C ASN A 120 -29.04 -8.53 8.60
N GLN A 121 -27.72 -8.58 8.72
CA GLN A 121 -27.06 -9.66 9.45
C GLN A 121 -26.57 -9.18 10.79
N GLN A 122 -26.95 -9.91 11.83
CA GLN A 122 -26.49 -9.65 13.19
C GLN A 122 -25.15 -10.30 13.43
N LEU A 123 -24.41 -9.75 14.38
CA LEU A 123 -23.11 -10.25 14.76
C LEU A 123 -23.25 -11.35 15.81
N ASP A 124 -23.90 -12.47 15.42
CA ASP A 124 -23.98 -13.65 16.26
C ASP A 124 -22.61 -14.33 16.38
N TYR A 125 -22.52 -15.39 17.17
CA TYR A 125 -21.25 -16.06 17.43
C TYR A 125 -20.55 -16.51 16.13
N ASP A 126 -21.30 -17.14 15.23
CA ASP A 126 -20.74 -17.64 13.97
C ASP A 126 -20.26 -16.50 13.07
N ASN A 127 -21.03 -15.43 12.97
CA ASN A 127 -20.65 -14.25 12.19
C ASN A 127 -19.45 -13.55 12.80
N GLN A 128 -19.35 -13.48 14.13
CA GLN A 128 -18.16 -12.94 14.80
C GLN A 128 -16.90 -13.68 14.39
N LEU A 129 -16.91 -15.01 14.41
CA LEU A 129 -15.76 -15.81 14.03
C LEU A 129 -15.38 -15.59 12.57
N LYS A 130 -16.38 -15.53 11.69
CA LYS A 130 -16.16 -15.27 10.27
C LYS A 130 -15.54 -13.89 10.04
N MET A 131 -16.04 -12.89 10.74
CA MET A 131 -15.54 -11.52 10.59
C MET A 131 -14.13 -11.36 11.18
N MET A 132 -13.85 -12.03 12.29
CA MET A 132 -12.50 -12.04 12.87
C MET A 132 -11.49 -12.62 11.88
N LYS A 133 -11.83 -13.74 11.25
CA LYS A 133 -10.99 -14.37 10.23
C LYS A 133 -10.83 -13.46 9.01
N PHE A 134 -11.93 -12.83 8.59
CA PHE A 134 -11.94 -11.92 7.45
C PHE A 134 -11.02 -10.72 7.69
N LEU A 135 -11.12 -10.09 8.86
CA LEU A 135 -10.27 -8.95 9.22
C LEU A 135 -8.79 -9.37 9.35
N ASN A 136 -8.55 -10.55 9.93
CA ASN A 136 -7.20 -11.08 10.04
C ASN A 136 -6.57 -11.27 8.65
N ASN A 137 -7.34 -11.81 7.71
CA ASN A 137 -6.89 -12.01 6.33
C ASN A 137 -6.66 -10.69 5.59
N ARG A 138 -7.36 -9.63 5.99
CA ARG A 138 -7.18 -8.28 5.45
C ARG A 138 -5.95 -7.57 6.00
N GLY A 139 -5.32 -8.14 7.03
CA GLY A 139 -4.07 -7.62 7.57
C GLY A 139 -4.21 -6.75 8.80
N PHE A 140 -5.38 -6.76 9.47
CA PHE A 140 -5.53 -6.07 10.75
C PHE A 140 -4.87 -6.89 11.85
N THR A 141 -4.33 -6.21 12.87
CA THR A 141 -3.70 -6.89 14.00
C THR A 141 -4.76 -7.60 14.85
N ILE A 142 -4.31 -8.58 15.66
CA ILE A 142 -5.19 -9.32 16.56
C ILE A 142 -5.95 -8.37 17.47
N ASP A 143 -5.26 -7.36 18.02
CA ASP A 143 -5.86 -6.36 18.90
C ASP A 143 -6.90 -5.53 18.16
N GLN A 144 -6.60 -5.09 16.94
CA GLN A 144 -7.53 -4.35 16.10
C GLN A 144 -8.78 -5.17 15.79
N VAL A 145 -8.60 -6.45 15.47
CA VAL A 145 -9.71 -7.38 15.19
C VAL A 145 -10.62 -7.49 16.42
N LYS A 146 -10.04 -7.77 17.58
CA LYS A 146 -10.81 -7.92 18.83
C LYS A 146 -11.56 -6.65 19.20
N LEU A 147 -10.89 -5.50 19.14
CA LEU A 147 -11.51 -4.22 19.47
C LEU A 147 -12.63 -3.87 18.51
N THR A 148 -12.45 -4.14 17.22
CA THR A 148 -13.47 -3.87 16.20
C THR A 148 -14.75 -4.70 16.46
N ILE A 149 -14.59 -6.00 16.69
CA ILE A 149 -15.72 -6.88 16.96
C ILE A 149 -16.44 -6.47 18.26
N LYS A 150 -15.68 -6.17 19.31
CA LYS A 150 -16.21 -5.72 20.59
C LYS A 150 -17.03 -4.43 20.43
N LYS A 151 -16.50 -3.48 19.67
CA LYS A 151 -17.17 -2.20 19.43
C LYS A 151 -18.47 -2.38 18.62
N LEU A 152 -18.43 -3.24 17.60
CA LEU A 152 -19.61 -3.52 16.78
C LEU A 152 -20.71 -4.22 17.58
N LYS A 153 -20.36 -5.13 18.47
CA LYS A 153 -21.31 -5.77 19.37
C LYS A 153 -21.96 -4.77 20.31
N ARG A 154 -21.16 -3.85 20.85
CA ARG A 154 -21.67 -2.79 21.75
C ARG A 154 -22.64 -1.87 21.01
N ASP A 155 -22.32 -1.49 19.78
CA ASP A 155 -23.17 -0.64 18.94
C ASP A 155 -24.50 -1.35 18.63
N GLU A 156 -24.46 -2.66 18.38
CA GLU A 156 -25.64 -3.49 18.13
C GLU A 156 -26.55 -3.56 19.34
N GLU A 157 -25.98 -3.69 20.55
CA GLU A 157 -26.73 -3.75 21.80
C GLU A 157 -27.41 -2.41 22.15
N VAL A 158 -26.82 -1.29 21.77
CA VAL A 158 -27.33 0.05 22.02
C VAL A 158 -28.36 0.47 20.96
N GLY A 159 -28.23 -0.08 19.77
CA GLY A 159 -29.14 0.20 18.68
C GLY A 159 -30.35 -0.69 18.67
#